data_d4703f8ac296853a952f364ae841d0e0
#
_entry.id   d4703f8ac296853a952f364ae841d0e0
#
_cell.length_a   1.000
_cell.length_b   1.000
_cell.length_c   1.000
_cell.angle_alpha   90.00
_cell.angle_beta   90.00
_cell.angle_gamma   90.00
#
_symmetry.space_group_name_H-M   'P 1'
#
loop_
_entity.id
_entity.type
_entity.pdbx_description
1 polymer ?
#
loop_
_entity_poly.entity_id
_entity_poly.type
_entity_poly.pdbx_seq_one_letter_code
_entity_poly.pdbx_strand_id
1 'polypeptide(L)'
;MNILITGIHGFVGSNLVIALKKRHILYGLDIVAPEKEGVVKTFAWEDIESTSFPMQRLPQFDAIIHLAGKAHDTKNQSVAQAYFDINTGLTQKIFDFFLESTAKKFIFFSSVKATADSVVGDALREDVIPTPIGPYGESKIAAENYILDKLKNKNEKLKLHDDRKQVYILRPCMIHGPGNKGNLNLLYNVVKKGIPWPLGDFENKRSFTSIDNLCYVVEGLLTKNVASGIYHMGDDEALSTNELITLMCEAMGKAPHIWKMNRKMMEGCAGLGTLLHLPLNTERLRKLTENYVVSNEKIKAALGIERMPVRAADGIMKTILSFSN
;
A
#
# COMPACT_ATOMS: atom_id res chain seq x y z
N MET A 1 -1.60 10.82 21.34
CA MET A 1 -0.35 11.12 20.61
C MET A 1 -0.64 12.21 19.59
N ASN A 2 0.32 13.11 19.37
CA ASN A 2 0.32 14.03 18.25
C ASN A 2 0.95 13.33 17.02
N ILE A 3 0.20 13.16 15.95
CA ILE A 3 0.63 12.37 14.79
C ILE A 3 0.61 13.23 13.54
N LEU A 4 1.73 13.28 12.83
CA LEU A 4 1.80 13.88 11.49
C LEU A 4 1.54 12.78 10.45
N ILE A 5 0.58 13.01 9.54
CA ILE A 5 0.25 12.12 8.43
C ILE A 5 0.53 12.86 7.12
N THR A 6 1.51 12.41 6.35
CA THR A 6 1.74 12.97 5.02
C THR A 6 0.86 12.26 3.99
N GLY A 7 0.35 12.96 2.99
CA GLY A 7 -0.62 12.39 2.03
C GLY A 7 -2.00 12.15 2.67
N ILE A 8 -2.38 12.99 3.64
CA ILE A 8 -3.57 12.84 4.49
C ILE A 8 -4.88 12.89 3.70
N HIS A 9 -4.90 13.54 2.54
CA HIS A 9 -6.09 13.61 1.67
C HIS A 9 -6.19 12.44 0.69
N GLY A 10 -5.17 11.59 0.63
CA GLY A 10 -5.18 10.36 -0.17
C GLY A 10 -6.15 9.31 0.38
N PHE A 11 -6.31 8.20 -0.37
CA PHE A 11 -7.19 7.09 0.00
C PHE A 11 -6.84 6.50 1.39
N VAL A 12 -5.59 6.13 1.62
CA VAL A 12 -5.14 5.56 2.90
C VAL A 12 -5.19 6.62 4.01
N GLY A 13 -4.72 7.84 3.74
CA GLY A 13 -4.73 8.94 4.70
C GLY A 13 -6.13 9.27 5.22
N SER A 14 -7.11 9.33 4.33
CA SER A 14 -8.51 9.61 4.70
C SER A 14 -9.11 8.53 5.60
N ASN A 15 -8.82 7.26 5.33
CA ASN A 15 -9.29 6.16 6.17
C ASN A 15 -8.56 6.10 7.51
N LEU A 16 -7.26 6.40 7.56
CA LEU A 16 -6.51 6.52 8.82
C LEU A 16 -7.04 7.65 9.70
N VAL A 17 -7.43 8.80 9.12
CA VAL A 17 -8.07 9.87 9.91
C VAL A 17 -9.33 9.35 10.58
N ILE A 18 -10.20 8.66 9.86
CA ILE A 18 -11.44 8.09 10.44
C ILE A 18 -11.11 7.12 11.59
N ALA A 19 -10.10 6.27 11.42
CA ALA A 19 -9.73 5.26 12.41
C ALA A 19 -9.05 5.86 13.64
N LEU A 20 -8.23 6.91 13.48
CA LEU A 20 -7.33 7.41 14.52
C LEU A 20 -7.86 8.65 15.27
N LYS A 21 -8.75 9.46 14.65
CA LYS A 21 -9.19 10.78 15.17
C LYS A 21 -9.82 10.77 16.56
N LYS A 22 -10.33 9.63 17.03
CA LYS A 22 -10.94 9.51 18.37
C LYS A 22 -9.91 9.30 19.49
N ARG A 23 -8.71 8.86 19.15
CA ARG A 23 -7.66 8.45 20.11
C ARG A 23 -6.39 9.28 20.01
N HIS A 24 -6.21 9.99 18.91
CA HIS A 24 -5.01 10.77 18.62
C HIS A 24 -5.35 12.16 18.10
N ILE A 25 -4.40 13.08 18.28
CA ILE A 25 -4.44 14.44 17.71
C ILE A 25 -3.72 14.36 16.36
N LEU A 26 -4.43 14.64 15.27
CA LEU A 26 -3.92 14.43 13.93
C LEU A 26 -3.57 15.76 13.25
N TYR A 27 -2.43 15.77 12.61
CA TYR A 27 -1.96 16.83 11.72
C TYR A 27 -1.70 16.25 10.34
N GLY A 28 -1.90 17.04 9.30
CA GLY A 28 -1.67 16.67 7.92
C GLY A 28 -0.50 17.38 7.29
N LEU A 29 0.12 16.75 6.29
CA LEU A 29 1.02 17.36 5.33
C LEU A 29 0.68 16.83 3.95
N ASP A 30 0.29 17.70 3.01
CA ASP A 30 -0.13 17.28 1.67
C ASP A 30 0.24 18.34 0.62
N ILE A 31 -0.05 18.08 -0.65
CA ILE A 31 0.15 19.03 -1.77
C ILE A 31 -0.72 20.26 -1.57
N VAL A 32 -1.96 20.06 -1.10
CA VAL A 32 -2.92 21.10 -0.74
C VAL A 32 -3.33 20.94 0.71
N ALA A 33 -3.72 22.02 1.37
CA ALA A 33 -4.02 22.04 2.78
C ALA A 33 -5.48 22.46 3.11
N PRO A 34 -6.50 21.85 2.49
CA PRO A 34 -7.89 22.14 2.88
C PRO A 34 -8.15 21.62 4.30
N GLU A 35 -9.14 22.20 4.95
CA GLU A 35 -9.64 21.70 6.23
C GLU A 35 -10.15 20.25 6.08
N LYS A 36 -9.90 19.45 7.10
CA LYS A 36 -10.34 18.06 7.15
C LYS A 36 -10.86 17.73 8.54
N GLU A 37 -12.08 17.23 8.59
CA GLU A 37 -12.69 16.82 9.86
C GLU A 37 -11.81 15.80 10.60
N GLY A 38 -11.57 16.08 11.90
CA GLY A 38 -10.73 15.23 12.75
C GLY A 38 -9.23 15.48 12.61
N VAL A 39 -8.83 16.52 11.86
CA VAL A 39 -7.43 16.97 11.71
C VAL A 39 -7.34 18.39 12.25
N VAL A 40 -6.37 18.65 13.12
CA VAL A 40 -6.18 19.97 13.74
C VAL A 40 -5.74 20.99 12.70
N LYS A 41 -4.77 20.61 11.87
CA LYS A 41 -4.25 21.45 10.79
C LYS A 41 -3.59 20.56 9.74
N THR A 42 -3.80 20.91 8.46
CA THR A 42 -2.99 20.40 7.35
C THR A 42 -2.02 21.50 6.90
N PHE A 43 -0.77 21.14 6.69
CA PHE A 43 0.26 21.99 6.10
C PHE A 43 0.41 21.64 4.64
N ALA A 44 0.68 22.60 3.77
CA ALA A 44 1.07 22.36 2.39
C ALA A 44 2.59 22.18 2.28
N TRP A 45 3.06 21.37 1.33
CA TRP A 45 4.50 21.22 1.08
C TRP A 45 5.16 22.56 0.73
N GLU A 46 4.49 23.40 -0.08
CA GLU A 46 4.98 24.73 -0.43
C GLU A 46 5.20 25.63 0.80
N ASP A 47 4.32 25.53 1.79
CA ASP A 47 4.45 26.33 3.01
C ASP A 47 5.70 25.96 3.81
N ILE A 48 6.00 24.66 3.93
CA ILE A 48 7.10 24.17 4.77
C ILE A 48 8.47 24.18 4.05
N GLU A 49 8.47 24.23 2.72
CA GLU A 49 9.67 24.40 1.91
C GLU A 49 10.08 25.88 1.78
N SER A 50 9.18 26.80 2.14
CA SER A 50 9.47 28.23 2.11
C SER A 50 10.40 28.63 3.26
N THR A 51 11.25 29.64 3.01
CA THR A 51 12.13 30.23 4.04
C THR A 51 11.34 30.90 5.17
N SER A 52 10.07 31.24 4.93
CA SER A 52 9.18 31.90 5.90
C SER A 52 8.56 30.95 6.92
N PHE A 53 8.43 29.65 6.58
CA PHE A 53 7.88 28.64 7.50
C PHE A 53 8.66 27.32 7.38
N PRO A 54 9.90 27.24 7.92
CA PRO A 54 10.71 26.02 7.85
C PRO A 54 10.08 24.87 8.64
N MET A 55 10.40 23.63 8.25
CA MET A 55 9.90 22.41 8.91
C MET A 55 10.11 22.39 10.41
N GLN A 56 11.14 23.06 10.91
CA GLN A 56 11.45 23.20 12.35
C GLN A 56 10.37 23.97 13.13
N ARG A 57 9.50 24.73 12.47
CA ARG A 57 8.37 25.43 13.08
C ARG A 57 7.10 24.60 13.16
N LEU A 58 7.09 23.38 12.62
CA LEU A 58 5.99 22.46 12.81
C LEU A 58 5.80 22.11 14.29
N PRO A 59 4.59 21.79 14.73
CA PRO A 59 4.34 21.29 16.08
C PRO A 59 5.21 20.07 16.40
N GLN A 60 5.41 19.81 17.69
CA GLN A 60 6.08 18.57 18.10
C GLN A 60 5.14 17.38 17.90
N PHE A 61 5.63 16.35 17.26
CA PHE A 61 4.90 15.11 17.03
C PHE A 61 5.50 13.96 17.85
N ASP A 62 4.64 13.01 18.22
CA ASP A 62 5.04 11.75 18.84
C ASP A 62 5.35 10.70 17.77
N ALA A 63 4.64 10.78 16.64
CA ALA A 63 4.80 9.84 15.53
C ALA A 63 4.58 10.54 14.17
N ILE A 64 5.22 9.98 13.14
CA ILE A 64 5.04 10.40 11.74
C ILE A 64 4.62 9.18 10.92
N ILE A 65 3.51 9.31 10.18
CA ILE A 65 3.04 8.32 9.20
C ILE A 65 3.25 8.91 7.81
N HIS A 66 4.17 8.33 7.07
CA HIS A 66 4.53 8.83 5.74
C HIS A 66 3.84 8.01 4.64
N LEU A 67 2.74 8.57 4.12
CA LEU A 67 1.94 8.01 3.02
C LEU A 67 2.15 8.75 1.71
N ALA A 68 2.63 10.00 1.76
CA ALA A 68 2.84 10.81 0.56
C ALA A 68 3.72 10.05 -0.43
N GLY A 69 3.24 9.91 -1.64
CA GLY A 69 3.93 9.17 -2.67
C GLY A 69 3.09 9.06 -3.93
N LYS A 70 3.78 8.86 -5.06
CA LYS A 70 3.15 8.59 -6.34
C LYS A 70 2.83 7.10 -6.42
N ALA A 71 1.53 6.76 -6.50
CA ALA A 71 1.08 5.40 -6.70
C ALA A 71 1.41 4.89 -8.11
N HIS A 72 1.38 3.58 -8.30
CA HIS A 72 1.57 2.97 -9.61
C HIS A 72 0.58 3.53 -10.63
N ASP A 73 1.11 4.11 -11.70
CA ASP A 73 0.30 4.66 -12.78
C ASP A 73 -0.09 3.55 -13.76
N THR A 74 -1.33 3.11 -13.67
CA THR A 74 -1.88 2.07 -14.56
C THR A 74 -1.99 2.50 -16.02
N LYS A 75 -1.89 3.80 -16.29
CA LYS A 75 -1.94 4.36 -17.65
C LYS A 75 -0.56 4.56 -18.29
N ASN A 76 0.53 4.31 -17.54
CA ASN A 76 1.92 4.50 -17.96
C ASN A 76 2.22 5.91 -18.54
N GLN A 77 1.55 6.94 -18.05
CA GLN A 77 1.71 8.32 -18.52
C GLN A 77 2.78 9.10 -17.76
N SER A 78 3.25 8.56 -16.63
CA SER A 78 4.22 9.24 -15.78
C SER A 78 5.64 8.96 -16.20
N VAL A 79 6.46 10.01 -16.26
CA VAL A 79 7.90 9.89 -16.47
C VAL A 79 8.53 9.19 -15.25
N ALA A 80 9.50 8.30 -15.47
CA ALA A 80 10.18 7.55 -14.41
C ALA A 80 10.73 8.47 -13.30
N GLN A 81 11.33 9.59 -13.66
CA GLN A 81 11.90 10.56 -12.72
C GLN A 81 10.89 11.06 -11.68
N ALA A 82 9.63 11.29 -12.07
CA ALA A 82 8.58 11.73 -11.16
C ALA A 82 8.31 10.75 -10.02
N TYR A 83 8.56 9.44 -10.22
CA TYR A 83 8.47 8.46 -9.13
C TYR A 83 9.59 8.64 -8.12
N PHE A 84 10.82 8.87 -8.58
CA PHE A 84 11.96 9.08 -7.69
C PHE A 84 11.88 10.41 -6.94
N ASP A 85 11.50 11.49 -7.62
CA ASP A 85 11.35 12.80 -6.98
C ASP A 85 10.32 12.76 -5.86
N ILE A 86 9.20 12.09 -6.09
CA ILE A 86 8.10 12.02 -5.12
C ILE A 86 8.35 10.91 -4.09
N ASN A 87 8.55 9.66 -4.52
CA ASN A 87 8.63 8.53 -3.58
C ASN A 87 9.92 8.52 -2.79
N THR A 88 11.05 8.85 -3.43
CA THR A 88 12.35 8.88 -2.76
C THR A 88 12.63 10.26 -2.17
N GLY A 89 12.46 11.33 -2.95
CA GLY A 89 12.81 12.69 -2.52
C GLY A 89 11.98 13.18 -1.32
N LEU A 90 10.65 12.99 -1.32
CA LEU A 90 9.84 13.36 -0.15
C LEU A 90 10.15 12.48 1.06
N THR A 91 10.43 11.19 0.85
CA THR A 91 10.81 10.30 1.96
C THR A 91 12.11 10.76 2.61
N GLN A 92 13.11 11.17 1.83
CA GLN A 92 14.37 11.73 2.35
C GLN A 92 14.11 12.93 3.24
N LYS A 93 13.34 13.92 2.76
CA LYS A 93 13.01 15.13 3.51
C LYS A 93 12.28 14.84 4.82
N ILE A 94 11.25 14.00 4.78
CA ILE A 94 10.45 13.67 5.97
C ILE A 94 11.22 12.79 6.95
N PHE A 95 12.05 11.88 6.45
CA PHE A 95 12.84 11.04 7.33
C PHE A 95 13.97 11.82 8.02
N ASP A 96 14.64 12.76 7.32
CA ASP A 96 15.61 13.63 7.94
C ASP A 96 14.96 14.53 9.00
N PHE A 97 13.78 15.09 8.72
CA PHE A 97 12.98 15.80 9.73
C PHE A 97 12.65 14.91 10.94
N PHE A 98 12.22 13.65 10.71
CA PHE A 98 11.97 12.71 11.80
C PHE A 98 13.21 12.50 12.67
N LEU A 99 14.38 12.34 12.05
CA LEU A 99 15.63 12.13 12.79
C LEU A 99 16.00 13.29 13.69
N GLU A 100 15.70 14.52 13.30
CA GLU A 100 15.95 15.76 14.05
C GLU A 100 14.83 16.10 15.05
N SER A 101 13.61 15.61 14.83
CA SER A 101 12.43 15.89 15.67
C SER A 101 12.41 15.07 16.96
N THR A 102 11.48 15.43 17.84
CA THR A 102 11.18 14.67 19.07
C THR A 102 10.34 13.41 18.85
N ALA A 103 9.84 13.20 17.62
CA ALA A 103 9.02 12.05 17.28
C ALA A 103 9.79 10.74 17.50
N LYS A 104 9.10 9.76 18.08
CA LYS A 104 9.70 8.48 18.44
C LYS A 104 9.34 7.35 17.47
N LYS A 105 8.28 7.51 16.67
CA LYS A 105 7.83 6.48 15.75
C LYS A 105 7.70 7.03 14.34
N PHE A 106 8.24 6.28 13.38
CA PHE A 106 8.14 6.57 11.96
C PHE A 106 7.57 5.36 11.24
N ILE A 107 6.44 5.52 10.57
CA ILE A 107 5.79 4.48 9.77
C ILE A 107 5.86 4.91 8.31
N PHE A 108 6.67 4.23 7.52
CA PHE A 108 6.81 4.47 6.08
C PHE A 108 5.99 3.46 5.27
N PHE A 109 5.15 3.97 4.38
CA PHE A 109 4.40 3.14 3.46
C PHE A 109 5.18 2.90 2.16
N SER A 110 5.83 1.76 2.10
CA SER A 110 6.41 1.20 0.91
C SER A 110 5.39 0.36 0.13
N SER A 111 5.80 -0.73 -0.46
CA SER A 111 4.96 -1.66 -1.21
C SER A 111 5.66 -3.01 -1.33
N VAL A 112 4.92 -4.10 -1.45
CA VAL A 112 5.49 -5.40 -1.86
C VAL A 112 6.17 -5.34 -3.22
N LYS A 113 5.79 -4.38 -4.09
CA LYS A 113 6.45 -4.13 -5.38
C LYS A 113 7.87 -3.57 -5.25
N ALA A 114 8.25 -3.04 -4.08
CA ALA A 114 9.64 -2.72 -3.76
C ALA A 114 10.51 -3.98 -3.63
N THR A 115 9.90 -5.15 -3.36
CA THR A 115 10.61 -6.42 -3.23
C THR A 115 10.65 -7.17 -4.55
N ALA A 116 9.50 -7.44 -5.17
CA ALA A 116 9.43 -8.26 -6.37
C ALA A 116 8.18 -7.97 -7.22
N ASP A 117 8.28 -8.17 -8.52
CA ASP A 117 7.13 -8.09 -9.44
C ASP A 117 6.34 -9.41 -9.50
N SER A 118 7.00 -10.55 -9.26
CA SER A 118 6.42 -11.89 -9.18
C SER A 118 6.92 -12.61 -7.93
N VAL A 119 6.18 -13.62 -7.48
CA VAL A 119 6.53 -14.43 -6.31
C VAL A 119 7.09 -15.77 -6.75
N VAL A 120 8.25 -16.12 -6.22
CA VAL A 120 8.87 -17.44 -6.37
C VAL A 120 8.59 -18.23 -5.10
N GLY A 121 8.08 -19.46 -5.24
CA GLY A 121 7.66 -20.29 -4.11
C GLY A 121 6.22 -19.99 -3.67
N ASP A 122 5.88 -20.35 -2.43
CA ASP A 122 4.52 -20.29 -1.91
C ASP A 122 4.05 -18.90 -1.52
N ALA A 123 4.96 -18.09 -0.97
CA ALA A 123 4.65 -16.73 -0.54
C ALA A 123 5.89 -15.83 -0.51
N LEU A 124 5.71 -14.55 -0.80
CA LEU A 124 6.73 -13.53 -0.64
C LEU A 124 6.91 -13.22 0.86
N ARG A 125 8.15 -13.35 1.33
CA ARG A 125 8.57 -13.05 2.72
C ARG A 125 9.54 -11.87 2.73
N GLU A 126 9.77 -11.30 3.92
CA GLU A 126 10.62 -10.11 4.09
C GLU A 126 12.12 -10.37 3.91
N ASP A 127 12.56 -11.61 3.94
CA ASP A 127 13.95 -12.06 3.73
C ASP A 127 14.34 -12.19 2.24
N VAL A 128 13.39 -12.06 1.33
CA VAL A 128 13.65 -12.08 -0.11
C VAL A 128 14.48 -10.86 -0.50
N ILE A 129 15.58 -11.09 -1.24
CA ILE A 129 16.40 -10.00 -1.78
C ILE A 129 15.58 -9.20 -2.79
N PRO A 130 15.45 -7.87 -2.59
CA PRO A 130 14.64 -7.03 -3.47
C PRO A 130 15.15 -7.02 -4.91
N THR A 131 14.26 -7.29 -5.85
CA THR A 131 14.47 -7.19 -7.30
C THR A 131 13.28 -6.50 -7.96
N PRO A 132 13.03 -5.21 -7.62
CA PRO A 132 11.88 -4.47 -8.15
C PRO A 132 11.99 -4.29 -9.67
N ILE A 133 10.83 -4.24 -10.33
CA ILE A 133 10.72 -3.96 -11.76
C ILE A 133 9.90 -2.70 -11.98
N GLY A 134 10.49 -1.74 -12.68
CA GLY A 134 9.87 -0.49 -13.08
C GLY A 134 9.92 0.62 -12.02
N PRO A 135 9.69 1.87 -12.45
CA PRO A 135 10.00 3.08 -11.68
C PRO A 135 9.31 3.16 -10.32
N TYR A 136 8.10 2.58 -10.20
CA TYR A 136 7.37 2.57 -8.93
C TYR A 136 8.08 1.72 -7.88
N GLY A 137 8.37 0.46 -8.18
CA GLY A 137 9.06 -0.44 -7.25
C GLY A 137 10.48 0.04 -6.94
N GLU A 138 11.20 0.48 -7.97
CA GLU A 138 12.57 0.99 -7.88
C GLU A 138 12.64 2.26 -7.01
N SER A 139 11.71 3.20 -7.15
CA SER A 139 11.66 4.40 -6.30
C SER A 139 11.29 4.08 -4.85
N LYS A 140 10.44 3.08 -4.61
CA LYS A 140 10.10 2.65 -3.25
C LYS A 140 11.28 1.96 -2.55
N ILE A 141 12.00 1.07 -3.23
CA ILE A 141 13.20 0.44 -2.63
C ILE A 141 14.33 1.45 -2.42
N ALA A 142 14.48 2.45 -3.30
CA ALA A 142 15.44 3.52 -3.10
C ALA A 142 15.13 4.34 -1.83
N ALA A 143 13.85 4.60 -1.55
CA ALA A 143 13.41 5.24 -0.32
C ALA A 143 13.70 4.38 0.92
N GLU A 144 13.43 3.07 0.85
CA GLU A 144 13.75 2.14 1.94
C GLU A 144 15.25 2.08 2.23
N ASN A 145 16.08 1.98 1.19
CA ASN A 145 17.53 1.96 1.32
C ASN A 145 18.06 3.23 1.99
N TYR A 146 17.52 4.41 1.62
CA TYR A 146 17.87 5.66 2.29
C TYR A 146 17.56 5.61 3.79
N ILE A 147 16.38 5.14 4.18
CA ILE A 147 15.99 5.00 5.58
C ILE A 147 16.96 4.06 6.31
N LEU A 148 17.23 2.89 5.74
CA LEU A 148 18.10 1.86 6.33
C LEU A 148 19.55 2.32 6.47
N ASP A 149 20.08 3.02 5.47
CA ASP A 149 21.45 3.54 5.50
C ASP A 149 21.62 4.64 6.55
N LYS A 150 20.63 5.54 6.66
CA LYS A 150 20.64 6.55 7.73
C LYS A 150 20.59 5.93 9.13
N LEU A 151 19.82 4.86 9.31
CA LEU A 151 19.76 4.13 10.59
C LEU A 151 21.10 3.44 10.93
N LYS A 152 21.74 2.79 9.96
CA LYS A 152 23.06 2.17 10.14
C LYS A 152 24.13 3.21 10.52
N ASN A 153 24.24 4.29 9.74
CA ASN A 153 25.21 5.35 9.97
C ASN A 153 24.99 6.08 11.31
N LYS A 154 23.73 6.16 11.76
CA LYS A 154 23.39 6.75 13.05
C LYS A 154 23.85 5.85 14.22
N ASN A 155 23.69 4.54 14.11
CA ASN A 155 24.16 3.58 15.10
C ASN A 155 25.68 3.59 15.25
N GLU A 156 26.45 3.90 14.21
CA GLU A 156 27.91 4.06 14.27
C GLU A 156 28.35 5.39 14.90
N LYS A 157 27.65 6.49 14.64
CA LYS A 157 27.99 7.83 15.10
C LYS A 157 27.38 8.22 16.45
N LEU A 158 26.24 7.63 16.83
CA LEU A 158 25.47 7.96 18.02
C LEU A 158 25.43 6.79 19.02
N LYS A 159 26.60 6.34 19.49
CA LYS A 159 26.67 5.52 20.71
C LYS A 159 26.14 6.27 21.96
N LEU A 160 25.54 7.44 21.80
CA LEU A 160 25.27 8.32 22.95
C LEU A 160 23.87 8.93 23.11
N HIS A 161 22.93 8.93 22.16
CA HIS A 161 21.58 9.47 22.48
C HIS A 161 20.49 9.02 21.47
N ASP A 162 19.73 8.08 21.84
CA ASP A 162 18.32 7.78 21.62
C ASP A 162 18.02 6.41 20.98
N ASP A 163 18.21 5.35 21.78
CA ASP A 163 17.72 3.98 21.51
C ASP A 163 16.18 3.90 21.42
N ARG A 164 15.48 5.06 21.41
CA ARG A 164 14.02 5.13 21.54
C ARG A 164 13.29 5.40 20.23
N LYS A 165 13.97 5.68 19.12
CA LYS A 165 13.31 5.89 17.83
C LYS A 165 13.01 4.55 17.15
N GLN A 166 11.74 4.32 16.85
CA GLN A 166 11.26 3.12 16.18
C GLN A 166 10.86 3.45 14.73
N VAL A 167 11.33 2.65 13.79
CA VAL A 167 11.08 2.85 12.36
C VAL A 167 10.48 1.60 11.77
N TYR A 168 9.33 1.74 11.13
CA TYR A 168 8.58 0.67 10.52
C TYR A 168 8.43 0.94 9.01
N ILE A 169 8.93 0.02 8.21
CA ILE A 169 8.74 0.02 6.76
C ILE A 169 7.63 -0.98 6.45
N LEU A 170 6.43 -0.49 6.15
CA LEU A 170 5.31 -1.34 5.76
C LEU A 170 5.32 -1.56 4.25
N ARG A 171 5.26 -2.80 3.82
CA ARG A 171 5.11 -3.22 2.43
C ARG A 171 3.72 -3.83 2.22
N PRO A 172 2.67 -3.03 2.03
CA PRO A 172 1.34 -3.56 1.80
C PRO A 172 1.21 -4.18 0.41
N CYS A 173 0.34 -5.20 0.32
CA CYS A 173 -0.26 -5.67 -0.92
C CYS A 173 -1.19 -4.60 -1.50
N MET A 174 -1.96 -4.94 -2.53
CA MET A 174 -2.98 -4.05 -3.07
C MET A 174 -4.00 -3.69 -1.99
N ILE A 175 -3.97 -2.43 -1.53
CA ILE A 175 -4.87 -1.93 -0.50
C ILE A 175 -6.25 -1.67 -1.13
N HIS A 176 -7.30 -2.09 -0.42
CA HIS A 176 -8.68 -1.86 -0.82
C HIS A 176 -9.55 -1.41 0.36
N GLY A 177 -10.64 -0.74 0.06
CA GLY A 177 -11.58 -0.21 1.06
C GLY A 177 -12.47 0.88 0.44
N PRO A 178 -13.37 1.48 1.23
CA PRO A 178 -14.16 2.62 0.79
C PRO A 178 -13.30 3.77 0.28
N GLY A 179 -13.64 4.30 -0.90
CA GLY A 179 -12.86 5.35 -1.56
C GLY A 179 -11.71 4.86 -2.44
N ASN A 180 -11.52 3.53 -2.59
CA ASN A 180 -10.52 2.97 -3.49
C ASN A 180 -10.83 3.32 -4.96
N LYS A 181 -9.78 3.68 -5.73
CA LYS A 181 -9.84 3.99 -7.17
C LYS A 181 -8.90 3.12 -8.02
N GLY A 182 -8.47 1.96 -7.49
CA GLY A 182 -7.48 1.09 -8.12
C GLY A 182 -8.06 0.02 -9.06
N ASN A 183 -7.26 -1.02 -9.31
CA ASN A 183 -7.59 -2.12 -10.23
C ASN A 183 -8.85 -2.90 -9.85
N LEU A 184 -9.20 -2.94 -8.55
CA LEU A 184 -10.43 -3.59 -8.10
C LEU A 184 -11.68 -2.92 -8.69
N ASN A 185 -11.67 -1.58 -8.85
CA ASN A 185 -12.75 -0.84 -9.49
C ASN A 185 -12.86 -1.16 -10.99
N LEU A 186 -11.71 -1.39 -11.66
CA LEU A 186 -11.73 -1.78 -13.08
C LEU A 186 -12.39 -3.15 -13.24
N LEU A 187 -12.04 -4.12 -12.40
CA LEU A 187 -12.66 -5.44 -12.41
C LEU A 187 -14.16 -5.34 -12.08
N TYR A 188 -14.52 -4.58 -11.04
CA TYR A 188 -15.92 -4.32 -10.67
C TYR A 188 -16.74 -3.77 -11.85
N ASN A 189 -16.19 -2.81 -12.59
CA ASN A 189 -16.90 -2.24 -13.74
C ASN A 189 -17.11 -3.25 -14.88
N VAL A 190 -16.18 -4.19 -15.09
CA VAL A 190 -16.34 -5.29 -16.05
C VAL A 190 -17.47 -6.21 -15.61
N VAL A 191 -17.47 -6.63 -14.35
CA VAL A 191 -18.49 -7.50 -13.76
C VAL A 191 -19.86 -6.81 -13.75
N LYS A 192 -19.93 -5.54 -13.37
CA LYS A 192 -21.16 -4.73 -13.36
C LYS A 192 -21.85 -4.68 -14.72
N LYS A 193 -21.06 -4.61 -15.81
CA LYS A 193 -21.55 -4.64 -17.19
C LYS A 193 -22.02 -6.03 -17.64
N GLY A 194 -21.87 -7.05 -16.82
CA GLY A 194 -22.24 -8.44 -17.17
C GLY A 194 -21.32 -9.08 -18.19
N ILE A 195 -20.10 -8.56 -18.40
CA ILE A 195 -19.11 -9.12 -19.32
C ILE A 195 -18.62 -10.44 -18.73
N PRO A 196 -18.74 -11.57 -19.48
CA PRO A 196 -18.26 -12.85 -18.99
C PRO A 196 -16.75 -12.85 -18.75
N TRP A 197 -16.31 -13.50 -17.68
CA TRP A 197 -14.89 -13.69 -17.37
C TRP A 197 -14.38 -14.98 -18.03
N PRO A 198 -13.48 -14.90 -19.03
CA PRO A 198 -13.11 -16.08 -19.81
C PRO A 198 -11.99 -16.92 -19.14
N LEU A 199 -11.35 -16.41 -18.08
CA LEU A 199 -10.19 -17.02 -17.45
C LEU A 199 -10.56 -17.89 -16.23
N GLY A 200 -11.76 -18.46 -16.19
CA GLY A 200 -12.25 -19.27 -15.07
C GLY A 200 -11.48 -20.58 -14.84
N ASP A 201 -10.69 -21.03 -15.82
CA ASP A 201 -9.83 -22.23 -15.69
C ASP A 201 -8.49 -21.93 -15.01
N PHE A 202 -8.20 -20.64 -14.75
CA PHE A 202 -6.99 -20.21 -14.06
C PHE A 202 -7.27 -20.01 -12.57
N GLU A 203 -6.70 -20.88 -11.75
CA GLU A 203 -6.77 -20.79 -10.29
C GLU A 203 -5.56 -20.05 -9.75
N ASN A 204 -5.62 -18.72 -9.78
CA ASN A 204 -4.60 -17.88 -9.17
C ASN A 204 -4.93 -17.57 -7.71
N LYS A 205 -3.92 -17.19 -6.94
CA LYS A 205 -4.08 -16.71 -5.55
C LYS A 205 -3.34 -15.39 -5.38
N ARG A 206 -4.01 -14.40 -4.83
CA ARG A 206 -3.44 -13.07 -4.59
C ARG A 206 -3.78 -12.57 -3.20
N SER A 207 -2.78 -12.03 -2.52
CA SER A 207 -2.98 -11.33 -1.26
C SER A 207 -3.43 -9.90 -1.52
N PHE A 208 -4.36 -9.47 -0.68
CA PHE A 208 -4.89 -8.10 -0.62
C PHE A 208 -4.66 -7.55 0.77
N THR A 209 -4.84 -6.26 0.94
CA THR A 209 -4.78 -5.59 2.24
C THR A 209 -6.07 -4.78 2.42
N SER A 210 -6.96 -5.23 3.30
CA SER A 210 -8.12 -4.44 3.65
C SER A 210 -7.70 -3.19 4.42
N ILE A 211 -8.36 -2.08 4.17
CA ILE A 211 -8.07 -0.82 4.86
C ILE A 211 -8.32 -0.93 6.38
N ASP A 212 -9.26 -1.77 6.79
CA ASP A 212 -9.55 -1.99 8.20
C ASP A 212 -8.39 -2.71 8.91
N ASN A 213 -7.84 -3.78 8.30
CA ASN A 213 -6.68 -4.48 8.82
C ASN A 213 -5.43 -3.57 8.83
N LEU A 214 -5.29 -2.75 7.79
CA LEU A 214 -4.20 -1.78 7.72
C LEU A 214 -4.29 -0.75 8.84
N CYS A 215 -5.46 -0.17 9.09
CA CYS A 215 -5.68 0.76 10.19
C CYS A 215 -5.41 0.11 11.55
N TYR A 216 -5.82 -1.14 11.74
CA TYR A 216 -5.54 -1.91 12.95
C TYR A 216 -4.04 -2.11 13.17
N VAL A 217 -3.30 -2.48 12.14
CA VAL A 217 -1.84 -2.66 12.20
C VAL A 217 -1.14 -1.33 12.53
N VAL A 218 -1.52 -0.23 11.86
CA VAL A 218 -0.95 1.09 12.13
C VAL A 218 -1.19 1.51 13.58
N GLU A 219 -2.39 1.34 14.11
CA GLU A 219 -2.69 1.62 15.51
C GLU A 219 -1.84 0.75 16.45
N GLY A 220 -1.65 -0.54 16.12
CA GLY A 220 -0.79 -1.45 16.86
C GLY A 220 0.66 -0.98 16.89
N LEU A 221 1.21 -0.53 15.76
CA LEU A 221 2.57 0.02 15.67
C LEU A 221 2.71 1.33 16.45
N LEU A 222 1.68 2.16 16.48
CA LEU A 222 1.67 3.40 17.26
C LEU A 222 1.67 3.13 18.76
N THR A 223 0.89 2.16 19.23
CA THR A 223 0.59 1.99 20.67
C THR A 223 1.41 0.90 21.34
N LYS A 224 1.86 -0.12 20.62
CA LYS A 224 2.66 -1.22 21.18
C LYS A 224 4.16 -0.96 21.02
N ASN A 225 4.96 -1.69 21.79
CA ASN A 225 6.42 -1.72 21.63
C ASN A 225 6.78 -2.83 20.64
N VAL A 226 6.82 -2.47 19.36
CA VAL A 226 7.18 -3.38 18.27
C VAL A 226 8.62 -3.08 17.83
N ALA A 227 9.40 -4.10 17.49
CA ALA A 227 10.75 -3.91 16.97
C ALA A 227 10.75 -3.14 15.66
N SER A 228 11.74 -2.27 15.45
CA SER A 228 11.96 -1.61 14.16
C SER A 228 12.23 -2.63 13.07
N GLY A 229 11.74 -2.39 11.85
CA GLY A 229 12.02 -3.31 10.74
C GLY A 229 11.06 -3.17 9.56
N ILE A 230 11.26 -4.08 8.61
CA ILE A 230 10.42 -4.21 7.42
C ILE A 230 9.34 -5.25 7.71
N TYR A 231 8.10 -4.91 7.35
CA TYR A 231 6.93 -5.76 7.55
C TYR A 231 6.08 -5.80 6.30
N HIS A 232 5.81 -6.99 5.80
CA HIS A 232 4.80 -7.20 4.77
C HIS A 232 3.41 -7.07 5.39
N MET A 233 2.46 -6.57 4.60
CA MET A 233 1.09 -6.37 5.03
C MET A 233 0.12 -6.97 4.02
N GLY A 234 -0.67 -7.94 4.47
CA GLY A 234 -1.75 -8.59 3.72
C GLY A 234 -2.81 -9.12 4.67
N ASP A 235 -3.99 -9.37 4.14
CA ASP A 235 -5.03 -10.13 4.84
C ASP A 235 -4.59 -11.59 4.96
N ASP A 236 -5.24 -12.37 5.85
CA ASP A 236 -4.80 -13.74 6.12
C ASP A 236 -5.05 -14.68 4.94
N GLU A 237 -6.13 -14.45 4.19
CA GLU A 237 -6.51 -15.30 3.06
C GLU A 237 -6.14 -14.64 1.72
N ALA A 238 -5.49 -15.40 0.85
CA ALA A 238 -5.33 -15.02 -0.54
C ALA A 238 -6.56 -15.41 -1.34
N LEU A 239 -7.04 -14.51 -2.20
CA LEU A 239 -8.23 -14.72 -3.03
C LEU A 239 -7.86 -14.89 -4.50
N SER A 240 -8.59 -15.75 -5.20
CA SER A 240 -8.51 -15.87 -6.66
C SER A 240 -9.31 -14.77 -7.36
N THR A 241 -9.03 -14.54 -8.63
CA THR A 241 -9.84 -13.64 -9.44
C THR A 241 -11.27 -14.14 -9.58
N ASN A 242 -11.47 -15.47 -9.62
CA ASN A 242 -12.80 -16.09 -9.66
C ASN A 242 -13.59 -15.81 -8.38
N GLU A 243 -12.96 -15.94 -7.21
CA GLU A 243 -13.59 -15.59 -5.92
C GLU A 243 -13.94 -14.11 -5.84
N LEU A 244 -13.06 -13.21 -6.31
CA LEU A 244 -13.36 -11.77 -6.37
C LEU A 244 -14.59 -11.47 -7.23
N ILE A 245 -14.70 -12.10 -8.42
CA ILE A 245 -15.85 -11.94 -9.30
C ILE A 245 -17.13 -12.48 -8.65
N THR A 246 -17.03 -13.61 -7.97
CA THR A 246 -18.16 -14.19 -7.24
C THR A 246 -18.64 -13.24 -6.14
N LEU A 247 -17.73 -12.71 -5.30
CA LEU A 247 -18.07 -11.71 -4.27
C LEU A 247 -18.66 -10.43 -4.87
N MET A 248 -18.15 -9.97 -6.03
CA MET A 248 -18.71 -8.82 -6.72
C MET A 248 -20.14 -9.08 -7.20
N CYS A 249 -20.39 -10.24 -7.76
CA CYS A 249 -21.73 -10.63 -8.22
C CYS A 249 -22.69 -10.79 -7.04
N GLU A 250 -22.25 -11.42 -5.95
CA GLU A 250 -23.01 -11.56 -4.72
C GLU A 250 -23.44 -10.20 -4.16
N ALA A 251 -22.51 -9.25 -4.04
CA ALA A 251 -22.80 -7.89 -3.59
C ALA A 251 -23.82 -7.14 -4.48
N MET A 252 -23.91 -7.51 -5.75
CA MET A 252 -24.86 -6.92 -6.71
C MET A 252 -26.16 -7.74 -6.87
N GLY A 253 -26.32 -8.86 -6.16
CA GLY A 253 -27.47 -9.76 -6.32
C GLY A 253 -27.52 -10.44 -7.69
N LYS A 254 -26.36 -10.73 -8.32
CA LYS A 254 -26.22 -11.32 -9.65
C LYS A 254 -25.55 -12.68 -9.60
N ALA A 255 -25.83 -13.53 -10.59
CA ALA A 255 -25.07 -14.76 -10.79
C ALA A 255 -23.73 -14.46 -11.48
N PRO A 256 -22.61 -15.13 -11.09
CA PRO A 256 -21.31 -14.91 -11.73
C PRO A 256 -21.29 -15.57 -13.13
N HIS A 257 -20.82 -14.80 -14.13
CA HIS A 257 -20.60 -15.31 -15.49
C HIS A 257 -19.12 -15.63 -15.68
N ILE A 258 -18.68 -16.77 -15.14
CA ILE A 258 -17.28 -17.24 -15.20
C ILE A 258 -17.23 -18.41 -16.22
N TRP A 259 -16.53 -18.19 -17.32
CA TRP A 259 -16.33 -19.20 -18.38
C TRP A 259 -14.98 -19.88 -18.19
N LYS A 260 -14.97 -21.19 -18.18
CA LYS A 260 -13.75 -22.02 -18.11
C LYS A 260 -13.25 -22.28 -19.52
N MET A 261 -12.60 -21.29 -20.13
CA MET A 261 -11.96 -21.49 -21.43
C MET A 261 -10.61 -22.20 -21.25
N ASN A 262 -10.31 -23.14 -22.14
CA ASN A 262 -9.08 -23.93 -22.09
C ASN A 262 -7.83 -23.04 -22.03
N ARG A 263 -6.91 -23.32 -21.09
CA ARG A 263 -5.67 -22.57 -20.88
C ARG A 263 -4.84 -22.39 -22.13
N LYS A 264 -4.59 -23.51 -22.89
CA LYS A 264 -3.76 -23.46 -24.12
C LYS A 264 -4.39 -22.57 -25.17
N MET A 265 -5.72 -22.59 -25.29
CA MET A 265 -6.43 -21.68 -26.21
C MET A 265 -6.25 -20.21 -25.79
N MET A 266 -6.38 -19.89 -24.52
CA MET A 266 -6.19 -18.51 -24.02
C MET A 266 -4.73 -18.05 -24.17
N GLU A 267 -3.76 -18.92 -23.93
CA GLU A 267 -2.33 -18.66 -24.16
C GLU A 267 -2.05 -18.40 -25.66
N GLY A 268 -2.65 -19.20 -26.56
CA GLY A 268 -2.58 -18.99 -28.00
C GLY A 268 -3.18 -17.65 -28.43
N CYS A 269 -4.37 -17.30 -27.93
CA CYS A 269 -5.01 -16.00 -28.17
C CYS A 269 -4.14 -14.84 -27.67
N ALA A 270 -3.55 -14.97 -26.49
CA ALA A 270 -2.66 -13.96 -25.94
C ALA A 270 -1.35 -13.84 -26.75
N GLY A 271 -0.82 -14.96 -27.27
CA GLY A 271 0.33 -14.97 -28.17
C GLY A 271 0.05 -14.20 -29.46
N LEU A 272 -1.09 -14.46 -30.09
CA LEU A 272 -1.56 -13.70 -31.27
C LEU A 272 -1.79 -12.23 -30.91
N GLY A 273 -2.35 -11.97 -29.72
CA GLY A 273 -2.55 -10.61 -29.20
C GLY A 273 -1.25 -9.83 -29.01
N THR A 274 -0.18 -10.50 -28.61
CA THR A 274 1.16 -9.89 -28.52
C THR A 274 1.67 -9.49 -29.91
N LEU A 275 1.52 -10.38 -30.90
CA LEU A 275 1.95 -10.12 -32.26
C LEU A 275 1.16 -8.97 -32.91
N LEU A 276 -0.14 -8.91 -32.70
CA LEU A 276 -1.06 -7.92 -33.27
C LEU A 276 -1.27 -6.67 -32.41
N HIS A 277 -0.52 -6.53 -31.30
CA HIS A 277 -0.66 -5.41 -30.33
C HIS A 277 -2.08 -5.25 -29.77
N LEU A 278 -2.80 -6.36 -29.56
CA LEU A 278 -4.17 -6.36 -29.03
C LEU A 278 -4.19 -6.16 -27.50
N PRO A 279 -5.34 -5.76 -26.93
CA PRO A 279 -5.50 -5.57 -25.49
C PRO A 279 -5.17 -6.79 -24.63
N LEU A 280 -5.50 -8.01 -25.09
CA LEU A 280 -5.09 -9.26 -24.44
C LEU A 280 -3.78 -9.73 -25.08
N ASN A 281 -2.70 -9.66 -24.33
CA ASN A 281 -1.37 -10.16 -24.72
C ASN A 281 -0.80 -11.08 -23.64
N THR A 282 0.34 -11.72 -23.90
CA THR A 282 0.96 -12.69 -22.99
C THR A 282 1.32 -12.10 -21.65
N GLU A 283 1.79 -10.85 -21.59
CA GLU A 283 2.14 -10.17 -20.36
C GLU A 283 0.90 -9.89 -19.49
N ARG A 284 -0.18 -9.40 -20.11
CA ARG A 284 -1.44 -9.15 -19.39
C ARG A 284 -2.09 -10.44 -18.92
N LEU A 285 -2.09 -11.50 -19.77
CA LEU A 285 -2.59 -12.80 -19.37
C LEU A 285 -1.81 -13.31 -18.14
N ARG A 286 -0.48 -13.28 -18.19
CA ARG A 286 0.37 -13.64 -17.04
C ARG A 286 -0.01 -12.85 -15.79
N LYS A 287 -0.08 -11.53 -15.88
CA LYS A 287 -0.43 -10.66 -14.74
C LYS A 287 -1.84 -10.92 -14.17
N LEU A 288 -2.77 -11.39 -14.98
CA LEU A 288 -4.14 -11.72 -14.55
C LEU A 288 -4.24 -13.10 -13.89
N THR A 289 -3.33 -14.01 -14.22
CA THR A 289 -3.40 -15.44 -13.85
C THR A 289 -2.29 -15.91 -12.92
N GLU A 290 -1.25 -15.07 -12.68
CA GLU A 290 -0.16 -15.42 -11.76
C GLU A 290 -0.57 -15.37 -10.29
N ASN A 291 0.07 -16.22 -9.49
CA ASN A 291 0.00 -16.15 -8.05
C ASN A 291 0.82 -14.96 -7.52
N TYR A 292 0.29 -14.27 -6.53
CA TYR A 292 1.01 -13.24 -5.80
C TYR A 292 0.60 -13.27 -4.32
N VAL A 293 1.06 -14.31 -3.62
CA VAL A 293 0.79 -14.51 -2.20
C VAL A 293 1.90 -13.87 -1.38
N VAL A 294 1.55 -13.19 -0.32
CA VAL A 294 2.46 -12.47 0.57
C VAL A 294 2.22 -12.90 1.99
N SER A 295 3.28 -13.25 2.71
CA SER A 295 3.20 -13.61 4.12
C SER A 295 3.00 -12.36 4.98
N ASN A 296 2.05 -12.44 5.93
CA ASN A 296 1.83 -11.45 6.98
C ASN A 296 2.24 -11.97 8.37
N GLU A 297 2.91 -13.11 8.43
CA GLU A 297 3.27 -13.78 9.69
C GLU A 297 4.14 -12.91 10.58
N LYS A 298 5.11 -12.20 10.00
CA LYS A 298 6.03 -11.35 10.75
C LYS A 298 5.31 -10.19 11.47
N ILE A 299 4.40 -9.51 10.79
CA ILE A 299 3.65 -8.41 11.40
C ILE A 299 2.65 -8.93 12.45
N LYS A 300 2.01 -10.08 12.23
CA LYS A 300 1.15 -10.72 13.21
C LYS A 300 1.92 -11.09 14.47
N ALA A 301 3.05 -11.75 14.32
CA ALA A 301 3.93 -12.11 15.45
C ALA A 301 4.39 -10.86 16.22
N ALA A 302 4.80 -9.80 15.52
CA ALA A 302 5.24 -8.55 16.12
C ALA A 302 4.13 -7.83 16.90
N LEU A 303 2.88 -7.96 16.48
CA LEU A 303 1.71 -7.42 17.17
C LEU A 303 1.13 -8.38 18.23
N GLY A 304 1.59 -9.62 18.31
CA GLY A 304 1.07 -10.64 19.23
C GLY A 304 -0.36 -11.05 18.89
N ILE A 305 -0.68 -11.20 17.61
CA ILE A 305 -2.00 -11.64 17.13
C ILE A 305 -1.87 -12.89 16.25
N GLU A 306 -2.85 -13.77 16.31
CA GLU A 306 -2.91 -14.96 15.48
C GLU A 306 -3.56 -14.69 14.12
N ARG A 307 -4.57 -13.83 14.09
CA ARG A 307 -5.34 -13.50 12.89
C ARG A 307 -5.58 -12.01 12.76
N MET A 308 -5.71 -11.56 11.52
CA MET A 308 -6.17 -10.21 11.22
C MET A 308 -7.64 -10.06 11.61
N PRO A 309 -8.07 -8.87 12.12
CA PRO A 309 -9.44 -8.65 12.58
C PRO A 309 -10.52 -8.86 11.53
N VAL A 310 -10.20 -8.59 10.26
CA VAL A 310 -11.15 -8.66 9.15
C VAL A 310 -10.68 -9.74 8.16
N ARG A 311 -11.58 -10.68 7.81
CA ARG A 311 -11.31 -11.68 6.78
C ARG A 311 -11.24 -11.04 5.40
N ALA A 312 -10.43 -11.59 4.50
CA ALA A 312 -10.25 -11.04 3.16
C ALA A 312 -11.57 -10.88 2.39
N ALA A 313 -12.44 -11.90 2.43
CA ALA A 313 -13.75 -11.85 1.77
C ALA A 313 -14.65 -10.73 2.32
N ASP A 314 -14.68 -10.55 3.66
CA ASP A 314 -15.51 -9.54 4.31
C ASP A 314 -15.01 -8.11 3.97
N GLY A 315 -13.69 -7.92 3.96
CA GLY A 315 -13.06 -6.66 3.55
C GLY A 315 -13.34 -6.32 2.09
N ILE A 316 -13.26 -7.29 1.19
CA ILE A 316 -13.60 -7.14 -0.23
C ILE A 316 -15.09 -6.80 -0.39
N MET A 317 -15.99 -7.52 0.29
CA MET A 317 -17.43 -7.26 0.24
C MET A 317 -17.75 -5.81 0.67
N LYS A 318 -17.19 -5.36 1.81
CA LYS A 318 -17.32 -3.98 2.28
C LYS A 318 -16.86 -2.96 1.23
N THR A 319 -15.74 -3.25 0.58
CA THR A 319 -15.19 -2.38 -0.47
C THR A 319 -16.14 -2.30 -1.68
N ILE A 320 -16.65 -3.44 -2.15
CA ILE A 320 -17.53 -3.51 -3.31
C ILE A 320 -18.85 -2.76 -3.04
N LEU A 321 -19.44 -2.97 -1.86
CA LEU A 321 -20.66 -2.25 -1.46
C LEU A 321 -20.47 -0.73 -1.46
N SER A 322 -19.26 -0.24 -1.14
CA SER A 322 -18.93 1.18 -1.21
C SER A 322 -18.85 1.77 -2.63
N PHE A 323 -18.77 0.94 -3.67
CA PHE A 323 -18.75 1.39 -5.07
C PHE A 323 -20.16 1.66 -5.62
N SER A 324 -21.19 1.19 -4.92
CA SER A 324 -22.59 1.34 -5.31
C SER A 324 -23.24 2.61 -4.72
N ASN A 325 -22.58 3.22 -3.75
CA ASN A 325 -22.91 4.50 -3.13
C ASN A 325 -22.10 5.63 -3.78
#